data_145ea349ddc130072f94ed1387bd7302
#
_entry.id   145ea349ddc130072f94ed1387bd7302
#
_cell.length_a   1.000
_cell.length_b   1.000
_cell.length_c   1.000
_cell.angle_alpha   90.00
_cell.angle_beta   90.00
_cell.angle_gamma   90.00
#
_symmetry.space_group_name_H-M   'P 1'
#
loop_
_entity.id
_entity.type
_entity.pdbx_description
1 polymer ?
#
loop_
_entity_poly.entity_id
_entity_poly.type
_entity_poly.pdbx_seq_one_letter_code
_entity_poly.pdbx_strand_id
1 'polypeptide(L)'
;MKKAIAVIFLSALSSSLSAAEPLKALLITGGCCHDYAKQHLIISEGIQSRANVQVDVIWTDDKSTNPPLPVYDNPDWAKGYDVIIHDECAASMNNKEVLTRILDAHKTIPSIHLHCAMHSFRTGEDRWFKHLGIQSASHGPQEPIAITFVDPEHPITKPLKDWTTIKEELYNNVNIFDGHPLAMGKQVVKGKDVDYVVAWTNEKVGARSFSTTIGHNNDTVADARYLDLITRGLLWACDKLNADYLMPFKGKNKITFVPAKPVEAPKPPPAPPSNATGIKATASSEETGKNNFAWRAVDGDDKTRWCASNASYPQWLQLEFEKPQALTGIDSVWENGGVYRYKIEASADGKTWSTLVDASNNTKNAPYKDDFAKKDGIRFVKIHALGKTSGGWASIREVKLKGPDIKAVAPKLSDAQKKEQDKANDPYAKEGNITPKIVKLTPEQEAAILKDVKVADGFEVSLFANSAAANYPVFVAAAPDGTLYV
;
A
#
# COMPACT_ATOMS: atom_id res chain seq x y z
N MET A 1 -24.35 68.15 -63.36
CA MET A 1 -23.35 67.32 -62.80
C MET A 1 -23.89 66.80 -61.43
N LYS A 2 -24.39 65.58 -61.35
CA LYS A 2 -24.89 64.99 -60.13
C LYS A 2 -23.73 64.18 -59.52
N LYS A 3 -23.24 64.54 -58.33
CA LYS A 3 -22.24 63.79 -57.59
C LYS A 3 -22.98 62.66 -56.79
N ALA A 4 -22.67 61.42 -57.09
CA ALA A 4 -23.12 60.29 -56.33
C ALA A 4 -22.12 60.09 -55.11
N ILE A 5 -22.60 60.08 -53.95
CA ILE A 5 -21.86 59.77 -52.72
C ILE A 5 -22.11 58.27 -52.46
N ALA A 6 -21.04 57.47 -52.60
CA ALA A 6 -21.09 56.03 -52.21
C ALA A 6 -20.80 55.93 -50.70
N VAL A 7 -21.80 55.52 -49.95
CA VAL A 7 -21.66 55.16 -48.51
C VAL A 7 -21.21 53.69 -48.44
N ILE A 8 -19.96 53.48 -48.05
CA ILE A 8 -19.43 52.12 -47.78
C ILE A 8 -19.85 51.75 -46.34
N PHE A 9 -20.80 50.81 -46.19
CA PHE A 9 -21.07 50.16 -44.92
C PHE A 9 -19.98 49.16 -44.60
N LEU A 10 -19.10 49.50 -43.65
CA LEU A 10 -18.18 48.56 -43.05
C LEU A 10 -18.97 47.75 -42.00
N SER A 11 -19.44 46.57 -42.38
CA SER A 11 -19.98 45.60 -41.43
C SER A 11 -18.84 45.01 -40.62
N ALA A 12 -18.64 45.49 -39.37
CA ALA A 12 -17.80 44.83 -38.38
C ALA A 12 -18.42 43.47 -38.05
N LEU A 13 -17.86 42.40 -38.59
CA LEU A 13 -18.10 41.06 -38.06
C LEU A 13 -17.48 41.02 -36.65
N SER A 14 -18.30 41.27 -35.63
CA SER A 14 -17.98 40.89 -34.28
C SER A 14 -18.07 39.35 -34.20
N SER A 15 -16.94 38.67 -34.45
CA SER A 15 -16.76 37.29 -34.04
C SER A 15 -16.88 37.27 -32.48
N SER A 16 -18.02 36.87 -31.98
CA SER A 16 -18.16 36.52 -30.60
C SER A 16 -17.19 35.35 -30.34
N LEU A 17 -16.05 35.60 -29.69
CA LEU A 17 -15.25 34.52 -29.14
C LEU A 17 -16.18 33.77 -28.16
N SER A 18 -16.72 32.64 -28.58
CA SER A 18 -17.38 31.71 -27.67
C SER A 18 -16.33 31.27 -26.68
N ALA A 19 -16.58 31.47 -25.39
CA ALA A 19 -15.72 30.90 -24.35
C ALA A 19 -15.63 29.38 -24.55
N ALA A 20 -14.42 28.82 -24.34
CA ALA A 20 -14.24 27.37 -24.46
C ALA A 20 -15.16 26.65 -23.45
N GLU A 21 -15.81 25.58 -23.93
CA GLU A 21 -16.61 24.72 -23.05
C GLU A 21 -15.72 24.11 -21.97
N PRO A 22 -16.16 24.06 -20.71
CA PRO A 22 -15.36 23.50 -19.63
C PRO A 22 -15.10 22.02 -19.85
N LEU A 23 -13.90 21.56 -19.52
CA LEU A 23 -13.63 20.14 -19.39
C LEU A 23 -14.39 19.56 -18.23
N LYS A 24 -14.79 18.29 -18.34
CA LYS A 24 -15.41 17.52 -17.28
C LYS A 24 -14.44 16.50 -16.73
N ALA A 25 -14.00 16.70 -15.47
CA ALA A 25 -13.16 15.76 -14.74
C ALA A 25 -14.00 14.99 -13.71
N LEU A 26 -13.66 13.71 -13.49
CA LEU A 26 -14.17 12.92 -12.38
C LEU A 26 -13.03 12.63 -11.42
N LEU A 27 -13.14 13.14 -10.19
CA LEU A 27 -12.25 12.79 -9.08
C LEU A 27 -12.84 11.64 -8.28
N ILE A 28 -12.10 10.54 -8.17
CA ILE A 28 -12.44 9.38 -7.36
C ILE A 28 -11.43 9.32 -6.22
N THR A 29 -11.93 9.32 -4.96
CA THR A 29 -11.08 9.45 -3.79
C THR A 29 -11.67 8.77 -2.56
N GLY A 30 -10.83 8.38 -1.61
CA GLY A 30 -11.22 7.68 -0.38
C GLY A 30 -10.32 6.50 -0.06
N GLY A 31 -10.58 5.84 1.05
CA GLY A 31 -9.80 4.72 1.56
C GLY A 31 -8.96 5.09 2.78
N CYS A 32 -7.92 4.27 3.06
CA CYS A 32 -7.11 4.47 4.26
C CYS A 32 -6.19 5.69 4.19
N CYS A 33 -5.66 6.04 5.33
CA CYS A 33 -4.37 6.72 5.51
C CYS A 33 -4.39 8.24 5.33
N HIS A 34 -5.39 8.84 4.67
CA HIS A 34 -5.46 10.26 4.37
C HIS A 34 -6.78 10.91 4.82
N ASP A 35 -6.81 12.24 4.84
CA ASP A 35 -8.01 13.02 5.19
C ASP A 35 -8.83 13.36 3.94
N TYR A 36 -9.33 12.32 3.26
CA TYR A 36 -10.12 12.48 2.03
C TYR A 36 -11.39 13.31 2.22
N ALA A 37 -11.90 13.40 3.45
CA ALA A 37 -13.04 14.28 3.77
C ALA A 37 -12.73 15.77 3.51
N LYS A 38 -11.45 16.17 3.57
CA LYS A 38 -11.00 17.52 3.22
C LYS A 38 -10.31 17.56 1.87
N GLN A 39 -9.48 16.56 1.56
CA GLN A 39 -8.66 16.58 0.35
C GLN A 39 -9.51 16.63 -0.92
N HIS A 40 -10.67 15.93 -0.97
CA HIS A 40 -11.54 15.98 -2.14
C HIS A 40 -12.03 17.41 -2.47
N LEU A 41 -12.30 18.24 -1.45
CA LEU A 41 -12.68 19.65 -1.64
C LEU A 41 -11.46 20.49 -2.06
N ILE A 42 -10.33 20.33 -1.38
CA ILE A 42 -9.10 21.07 -1.69
C ILE A 42 -8.68 20.85 -3.14
N ILE A 43 -8.68 19.59 -3.60
CA ILE A 43 -8.29 19.22 -4.97
C ILE A 43 -9.29 19.77 -5.97
N SER A 44 -10.59 19.49 -5.79
CA SER A 44 -11.61 19.88 -6.77
C SER A 44 -11.74 21.40 -6.90
N GLU A 45 -11.81 22.13 -5.80
CA GLU A 45 -11.87 23.60 -5.78
C GLU A 45 -10.54 24.22 -6.21
N GLY A 46 -9.42 23.60 -5.83
CA GLY A 46 -8.08 24.01 -6.24
C GLY A 46 -7.87 23.98 -7.74
N ILE A 47 -8.28 22.91 -8.41
CA ILE A 47 -8.25 22.79 -9.87
C ILE A 47 -9.23 23.78 -10.50
N GLN A 48 -10.46 23.83 -10.01
CA GLN A 48 -11.50 24.71 -10.53
C GLN A 48 -11.13 26.20 -10.46
N SER A 49 -10.41 26.61 -9.43
CA SER A 49 -9.94 27.99 -9.27
C SER A 49 -8.83 28.39 -10.26
N ARG A 50 -8.21 27.42 -10.94
CA ARG A 50 -7.06 27.56 -11.84
C ARG A 50 -7.38 27.26 -13.29
N ALA A 51 -8.38 26.41 -13.52
CA ALA A 51 -8.68 25.92 -14.85
C ALA A 51 -10.18 25.91 -15.14
N ASN A 52 -10.55 26.06 -16.41
CA ASN A 52 -11.92 25.91 -16.89
C ASN A 52 -12.30 24.41 -16.92
N VAL A 53 -12.35 23.79 -15.75
CA VAL A 53 -12.63 22.38 -15.53
C VAL A 53 -13.71 22.23 -14.47
N GLN A 54 -14.81 21.56 -14.80
CA GLN A 54 -15.77 21.08 -13.82
C GLN A 54 -15.23 19.79 -13.23
N VAL A 55 -15.04 19.72 -11.91
CA VAL A 55 -14.55 18.53 -11.22
C VAL A 55 -15.68 17.87 -10.43
N ASP A 56 -16.33 16.89 -11.02
CA ASP A 56 -17.27 16.05 -10.28
C ASP A 56 -16.50 15.10 -9.36
N VAL A 57 -17.03 14.85 -8.18
CA VAL A 57 -16.36 14.09 -7.13
C VAL A 57 -17.19 12.88 -6.71
N ILE A 58 -16.53 11.74 -6.59
CA ILE A 58 -17.03 10.55 -5.89
C ILE A 58 -16.04 10.26 -4.76
N TRP A 59 -16.50 10.35 -3.50
CA TRP A 59 -15.65 10.12 -2.36
C TRP A 59 -16.32 9.25 -1.30
N THR A 60 -15.49 8.55 -0.50
CA THR A 60 -15.95 7.73 0.62
C THR A 60 -15.17 8.04 1.88
N ASP A 61 -15.84 7.94 3.03
CA ASP A 61 -15.22 8.07 4.36
C ASP A 61 -14.72 6.71 4.91
N ASP A 62 -14.80 5.66 4.12
CA ASP A 62 -14.21 4.36 4.45
C ASP A 62 -12.70 4.50 4.66
N LYS A 63 -12.20 3.92 5.76
CA LYS A 63 -10.77 3.98 6.14
C LYS A 63 -10.04 2.67 5.88
N SER A 64 -10.64 1.75 5.16
CA SER A 64 -10.00 0.49 4.78
C SER A 64 -9.15 0.64 3.53
N THR A 65 -8.28 -0.34 3.28
CA THR A 65 -7.53 -0.47 2.03
C THR A 65 -8.37 -1.06 0.88
N ASN A 66 -9.66 -1.36 1.13
CA ASN A 66 -10.62 -1.82 0.13
C ASN A 66 -11.92 -1.01 0.24
N PRO A 67 -11.86 0.32 0.02
CA PRO A 67 -13.00 1.19 0.14
C PRO A 67 -14.10 0.81 -0.86
N PRO A 68 -15.40 1.09 -0.55
CA PRO A 68 -16.48 0.88 -1.49
C PRO A 68 -16.41 1.93 -2.61
N LEU A 69 -16.10 1.49 -3.82
CA LEU A 69 -16.07 2.32 -5.02
C LEU A 69 -17.01 1.74 -6.09
N PRO A 70 -18.35 1.79 -5.86
CA PRO A 70 -19.34 1.19 -6.75
C PRO A 70 -19.39 1.87 -8.13
N VAL A 71 -18.75 2.99 -8.30
CA VAL A 71 -18.58 3.64 -9.60
C VAL A 71 -17.97 2.68 -10.62
N TYR A 72 -17.05 1.83 -10.22
CA TYR A 72 -16.38 0.86 -11.09
C TYR A 72 -17.24 -0.37 -11.41
N ASP A 73 -18.40 -0.55 -10.79
CA ASP A 73 -19.32 -1.63 -11.12
C ASP A 73 -20.09 -1.37 -12.43
N ASN A 74 -20.22 -0.09 -12.80
CA ASN A 74 -20.83 0.32 -14.06
C ASN A 74 -19.80 0.23 -15.21
N PRO A 75 -20.05 -0.51 -16.30
CA PRO A 75 -19.14 -0.56 -17.44
C PRO A 75 -18.94 0.81 -18.13
N ASP A 76 -19.94 1.70 -18.07
CA ASP A 76 -19.90 3.07 -18.65
C ASP A 76 -19.45 4.14 -17.62
N TRP A 77 -18.75 3.76 -16.57
CA TRP A 77 -18.43 4.60 -15.41
C TRP A 77 -17.74 5.93 -15.74
N ALA A 78 -16.91 5.94 -16.77
CA ALA A 78 -16.14 7.11 -17.19
C ALA A 78 -16.79 7.89 -18.35
N LYS A 79 -17.98 7.46 -18.82
CA LYS A 79 -18.66 8.06 -19.98
C LYS A 79 -19.10 9.50 -19.70
N GLY A 80 -18.71 10.41 -20.59
CA GLY A 80 -19.05 11.83 -20.51
C GLY A 80 -18.08 12.65 -19.70
N TYR A 81 -16.97 12.06 -19.24
CA TYR A 81 -15.82 12.78 -18.69
C TYR A 81 -14.69 12.84 -19.68
N ASP A 82 -13.97 13.97 -19.68
CA ASP A 82 -12.81 14.23 -20.51
C ASP A 82 -11.52 13.72 -19.87
N VAL A 83 -11.51 13.58 -18.52
CA VAL A 83 -10.36 13.12 -17.73
C VAL A 83 -10.82 12.54 -16.41
N ILE A 84 -10.09 11.54 -15.92
CA ILE A 84 -10.32 10.93 -14.61
C ILE A 84 -9.13 11.25 -13.69
N ILE A 85 -9.43 11.58 -12.43
CA ILE A 85 -8.44 11.81 -11.38
C ILE A 85 -8.58 10.68 -10.36
N HIS A 86 -7.56 9.84 -10.28
CA HIS A 86 -7.42 8.77 -9.29
C HIS A 86 -6.67 9.29 -8.08
N ASP A 87 -7.35 9.30 -6.94
CA ASP A 87 -6.81 9.72 -5.63
C ASP A 87 -7.21 8.71 -4.53
N GLU A 88 -7.76 7.57 -4.92
CA GLU A 88 -8.20 6.53 -4.01
C GLU A 88 -7.04 5.69 -3.45
N CYS A 89 -7.09 5.39 -2.14
CA CYS A 89 -6.20 4.45 -1.48
C CYS A 89 -6.84 3.06 -1.41
N ALA A 90 -6.77 2.31 -2.49
CA ALA A 90 -7.47 1.04 -2.70
C ALA A 90 -6.48 -0.14 -2.85
N ALA A 91 -5.49 -0.24 -1.94
CA ALA A 91 -4.39 -1.21 -2.04
C ALA A 91 -4.85 -2.67 -2.03
N SER A 92 -5.92 -3.00 -1.30
CA SER A 92 -6.49 -4.36 -1.22
C SER A 92 -7.61 -4.63 -2.23
N MET A 93 -7.92 -3.68 -3.11
CA MET A 93 -8.82 -3.92 -4.24
C MET A 93 -8.07 -4.74 -5.29
N ASN A 94 -8.28 -6.05 -5.27
CA ASN A 94 -7.55 -7.02 -6.09
C ASN A 94 -8.41 -7.65 -7.20
N ASN A 95 -9.59 -7.09 -7.49
CA ASN A 95 -10.47 -7.58 -8.54
C ASN A 95 -9.91 -7.20 -9.91
N LYS A 96 -9.45 -8.22 -10.67
CA LYS A 96 -8.86 -8.05 -12.00
C LYS A 96 -9.84 -7.55 -13.05
N GLU A 97 -11.12 -7.84 -12.90
CA GLU A 97 -12.17 -7.38 -13.82
C GLU A 97 -12.43 -5.88 -13.63
N VAL A 98 -12.45 -5.42 -12.38
CA VAL A 98 -12.53 -4.00 -12.06
C VAL A 98 -11.33 -3.27 -12.65
N LEU A 99 -10.12 -3.76 -12.43
CA LEU A 99 -8.92 -3.17 -13.02
C LEU A 99 -8.98 -3.16 -14.55
N THR A 100 -9.49 -4.20 -15.18
CA THR A 100 -9.65 -4.23 -16.63
C THR A 100 -10.61 -3.15 -17.11
N ARG A 101 -11.76 -2.94 -16.45
CA ARG A 101 -12.70 -1.84 -16.79
C ARG A 101 -12.06 -0.46 -16.63
N ILE A 102 -11.25 -0.26 -15.58
CA ILE A 102 -10.53 1.00 -15.37
C ILE A 102 -9.56 1.23 -16.53
N LEU A 103 -8.72 0.26 -16.84
CA LEU A 103 -7.72 0.37 -17.91
C LEU A 103 -8.33 0.47 -19.30
N ASP A 104 -9.50 -0.16 -19.54
CA ASP A 104 -10.22 -0.03 -20.80
C ASP A 104 -10.72 1.40 -21.04
N ALA A 105 -11.21 2.09 -20.01
CA ALA A 105 -11.57 3.50 -20.09
C ALA A 105 -10.35 4.37 -20.46
N HIS A 106 -9.19 4.07 -19.89
CA HIS A 106 -7.95 4.83 -20.12
C HIS A 106 -7.25 4.52 -21.45
N LYS A 107 -7.79 3.64 -22.27
CA LYS A 107 -7.35 3.54 -23.67
C LYS A 107 -7.59 4.84 -24.43
N THR A 108 -8.61 5.61 -24.05
CA THR A 108 -9.06 6.83 -24.73
C THR A 108 -9.24 8.04 -23.81
N ILE A 109 -9.46 7.84 -22.53
CA ILE A 109 -9.69 8.93 -21.56
C ILE A 109 -8.41 9.15 -20.75
N PRO A 110 -7.84 10.36 -20.78
CA PRO A 110 -6.70 10.76 -19.96
C PRO A 110 -6.90 10.50 -18.46
N SER A 111 -5.80 10.27 -17.76
CA SER A 111 -5.84 10.01 -16.31
C SER A 111 -4.79 10.82 -15.56
N ILE A 112 -5.16 11.19 -14.35
CA ILE A 112 -4.30 11.84 -13.37
C ILE A 112 -4.25 10.93 -12.15
N HIS A 113 -3.05 10.68 -11.62
CA HIS A 113 -2.89 9.81 -10.48
C HIS A 113 -2.18 10.57 -9.36
N LEU A 114 -2.85 10.62 -8.21
CA LEU A 114 -2.38 11.39 -7.07
C LEU A 114 -2.01 10.45 -5.92
N HIS A 115 -0.86 10.66 -5.35
CA HIS A 115 -0.34 10.07 -4.12
C HIS A 115 -0.68 8.58 -3.94
N CYS A 116 -1.69 8.23 -3.16
CA CYS A 116 -2.01 6.85 -2.81
C CYS A 116 -2.55 6.01 -3.97
N ALA A 117 -2.99 6.64 -5.08
CA ALA A 117 -3.33 5.92 -6.29
C ALA A 117 -2.17 5.07 -6.82
N MET A 118 -0.90 5.46 -6.50
CA MET A 118 0.31 4.69 -6.82
C MET A 118 0.34 3.32 -6.13
N HIS A 119 -0.35 3.16 -5.00
CA HIS A 119 -0.40 1.94 -4.21
C HIS A 119 -1.70 1.16 -4.36
N SER A 120 -2.62 1.62 -5.20
CA SER A 120 -3.93 1.01 -5.41
C SER A 120 -3.89 -0.18 -6.37
N PHE A 121 -4.98 -0.95 -6.42
CA PHE A 121 -5.23 -2.05 -7.37
C PHE A 121 -4.13 -3.11 -7.44
N ARG A 122 -3.66 -3.58 -6.29
CA ARG A 122 -2.64 -4.63 -6.17
C ARG A 122 -3.22 -6.01 -6.49
N THR A 123 -3.43 -6.28 -7.77
CA THR A 123 -4.06 -7.51 -8.28
C THR A 123 -3.10 -8.69 -8.46
N GLY A 124 -1.84 -8.52 -8.07
CA GLY A 124 -0.77 -9.49 -8.35
C GLY A 124 -0.22 -9.40 -9.78
N GLU A 125 -0.68 -8.41 -10.56
CA GLU A 125 -0.23 -8.11 -11.92
C GLU A 125 0.34 -6.69 -11.97
N ASP A 126 1.17 -6.41 -12.98
CA ASP A 126 1.82 -5.10 -13.14
C ASP A 126 1.06 -4.13 -14.07
N ARG A 127 -0.15 -4.51 -14.54
CA ARG A 127 -0.92 -3.71 -15.52
C ARG A 127 -1.22 -2.29 -15.04
N TRP A 128 -1.61 -2.14 -13.75
CA TRP A 128 -1.82 -0.82 -13.18
C TRP A 128 -0.54 0.01 -13.17
N PHE A 129 0.56 -0.58 -12.72
CA PHE A 129 1.84 0.12 -12.63
C PHE A 129 2.44 0.47 -14.00
N LYS A 130 2.21 -0.39 -15.01
CA LYS A 130 2.56 -0.06 -16.41
C LYS A 130 1.74 1.11 -16.94
N HIS A 131 0.45 1.17 -16.59
CA HIS A 131 -0.40 2.32 -16.93
C HIS A 131 0.10 3.60 -16.24
N LEU A 132 0.44 3.54 -14.96
CA LEU A 132 1.07 4.66 -14.25
C LEU A 132 2.41 5.08 -14.88
N GLY A 133 3.20 4.11 -15.35
CA GLY A 133 4.55 4.32 -15.89
C GLY A 133 5.67 4.15 -14.87
N ILE A 134 5.39 4.26 -13.57
CA ILE A 134 6.32 4.00 -12.46
C ILE A 134 5.58 3.25 -11.35
N GLN A 135 6.22 2.24 -10.79
CA GLN A 135 5.73 1.48 -9.65
C GLN A 135 6.38 1.94 -8.36
N SER A 136 5.57 2.22 -7.35
CA SER A 136 5.99 2.36 -5.96
C SER A 136 5.46 1.20 -5.13
N ALA A 137 6.20 0.82 -4.07
CA ALA A 137 5.79 -0.24 -3.14
C ALA A 137 5.77 0.22 -1.68
N SER A 138 6.47 1.31 -1.36
CA SER A 138 6.59 1.84 0.00
C SER A 138 7.04 3.30 -0.02
N HIS A 139 7.04 3.92 1.14
CA HIS A 139 7.52 5.29 1.36
C HIS A 139 8.47 5.38 2.55
N GLY A 140 9.22 6.46 2.62
CA GLY A 140 10.06 6.83 3.76
C GLY A 140 9.24 7.45 4.90
N PRO A 141 9.93 7.97 5.94
CA PRO A 141 9.28 8.74 7.00
C PRO A 141 8.70 10.05 6.45
N GLN A 142 7.74 10.64 7.17
CA GLN A 142 7.20 11.96 6.84
C GLN A 142 8.22 13.04 7.23
N GLU A 143 9.05 13.43 6.26
CA GLU A 143 10.02 14.50 6.36
C GLU A 143 9.90 15.43 5.13
N PRO A 144 10.42 16.67 5.18
CA PRO A 144 10.39 17.56 4.03
C PRO A 144 11.04 16.94 2.80
N ILE A 145 10.41 17.12 1.63
CA ILE A 145 10.95 16.69 0.33
C ILE A 145 11.39 17.93 -0.45
N ALA A 146 12.67 17.99 -0.81
CA ALA A 146 13.16 18.95 -1.77
C ALA A 146 12.79 18.47 -3.18
N ILE A 147 11.96 19.23 -3.87
CA ILE A 147 11.46 18.92 -5.22
C ILE A 147 12.24 19.75 -6.24
N THR A 148 12.86 19.07 -7.20
CA THR A 148 13.60 19.69 -8.32
C THR A 148 12.99 19.22 -9.64
N PHE A 149 12.65 20.17 -10.53
CA PHE A 149 12.16 19.86 -11.86
C PHE A 149 13.32 19.49 -12.78
N VAL A 150 13.28 18.24 -13.30
CA VAL A 150 14.36 17.68 -14.12
C VAL A 150 14.12 17.84 -15.63
N ASP A 151 12.90 18.16 -16.04
CA ASP A 151 12.57 18.58 -17.40
C ASP A 151 11.94 19.99 -17.39
N PRO A 152 12.76 21.05 -17.29
CA PRO A 152 12.28 22.43 -17.17
C PRO A 152 11.67 22.99 -18.46
N GLU A 153 11.87 22.33 -19.60
CA GLU A 153 11.27 22.75 -20.88
C GLU A 153 9.91 22.09 -21.16
N HIS A 154 9.55 21.08 -20.41
CA HIS A 154 8.24 20.44 -20.54
C HIS A 154 7.11 21.42 -20.25
N PRO A 155 6.01 21.44 -21.05
CA PRO A 155 4.91 22.42 -20.86
C PRO A 155 4.31 22.48 -19.45
N ILE A 156 4.30 21.35 -18.72
CA ILE A 156 3.82 21.31 -17.34
C ILE A 156 4.76 22.10 -16.42
N THR A 157 6.04 21.84 -16.48
CA THR A 157 7.05 22.29 -15.51
C THR A 157 7.66 23.64 -15.83
N LYS A 158 7.66 24.05 -17.11
CA LYS A 158 8.32 25.28 -17.59
C LYS A 158 8.03 26.55 -16.76
N PRO A 159 6.80 26.83 -16.29
CA PRO A 159 6.55 28.00 -15.43
C PRO A 159 6.73 27.72 -13.94
N LEU A 160 6.99 26.48 -13.55
CA LEU A 160 7.11 26.09 -12.15
C LEU A 160 8.55 26.27 -11.66
N LYS A 161 8.72 26.32 -10.34
CA LYS A 161 10.02 26.47 -9.67
C LYS A 161 10.19 25.38 -8.64
N ASP A 162 11.43 24.97 -8.44
CA ASP A 162 11.82 24.06 -7.37
C ASP A 162 11.32 24.57 -6.02
N TRP A 163 10.95 23.64 -5.15
CA TRP A 163 10.40 23.95 -3.84
C TRP A 163 10.63 22.82 -2.84
N THR A 164 10.39 23.08 -1.58
CA THR A 164 10.42 22.07 -0.53
C THR A 164 9.05 21.95 0.10
N THR A 165 8.57 20.73 0.28
CA THR A 165 7.32 20.44 0.96
C THR A 165 7.46 20.66 2.47
N ILE A 166 6.34 20.68 3.19
CA ILE A 166 6.33 20.34 4.61
C ILE A 166 6.68 18.86 4.79
N LYS A 167 6.41 18.27 5.95
CA LYS A 167 6.56 16.82 6.15
C LYS A 167 5.67 16.05 5.17
N GLU A 168 6.29 15.19 4.36
CA GLU A 168 5.65 14.42 3.30
C GLU A 168 6.26 13.01 3.18
N GLU A 169 5.57 12.11 2.52
CA GLU A 169 6.00 10.76 2.27
C GLU A 169 6.70 10.65 0.92
N LEU A 170 8.01 10.41 0.93
CA LEU A 170 8.76 10.14 -0.28
C LEU A 170 8.55 8.68 -0.70
N TYR A 171 7.78 8.46 -1.77
CA TYR A 171 7.51 7.14 -2.34
C TYR A 171 8.71 6.65 -3.14
N ASN A 172 9.08 5.36 -2.93
CA ASN A 172 10.16 4.75 -3.69
C ASN A 172 9.73 4.44 -5.13
N ASN A 173 10.72 4.28 -6.03
CA ASN A 173 10.50 3.77 -7.37
C ASN A 173 11.07 2.36 -7.46
N VAL A 174 10.19 1.35 -7.53
CA VAL A 174 10.58 -0.06 -7.59
C VAL A 174 10.87 -0.50 -9.02
N ASN A 175 10.00 -0.09 -9.94
CA ASN A 175 10.17 -0.28 -11.38
C ASN A 175 9.80 1.01 -12.10
N ILE A 176 10.62 1.39 -13.09
CA ILE A 176 10.30 2.43 -14.05
C ILE A 176 10.03 1.73 -15.37
N PHE A 177 8.78 1.87 -15.86
CA PHE A 177 8.37 1.34 -17.17
C PHE A 177 8.56 2.42 -18.23
N ASP A 178 7.49 3.14 -18.56
CA ASP A 178 7.46 4.18 -19.59
C ASP A 178 7.22 5.58 -19.01
N GLY A 179 7.33 5.76 -17.71
CA GLY A 179 7.16 7.07 -17.07
C GLY A 179 8.28 8.04 -17.44
N HIS A 180 7.93 9.20 -18.03
CA HIS A 180 8.87 10.29 -18.31
C HIS A 180 8.99 11.21 -17.09
N PRO A 181 10.15 11.26 -16.41
CA PRO A 181 10.33 12.06 -15.21
C PRO A 181 10.21 13.57 -15.45
N LEU A 182 9.42 14.24 -14.62
CA LEU A 182 9.30 15.70 -14.60
C LEU A 182 9.93 16.32 -13.37
N ALA A 183 9.87 15.63 -12.22
CA ALA A 183 10.43 16.11 -10.97
C ALA A 183 11.01 14.98 -10.13
N MET A 184 12.14 15.27 -9.51
CA MET A 184 12.77 14.46 -8.48
C MET A 184 12.45 15.01 -7.10
N GLY A 185 12.24 14.12 -6.14
CA GLY A 185 12.09 14.45 -4.73
C GLY A 185 13.25 13.88 -3.94
N LYS A 186 13.85 14.70 -3.08
CA LYS A 186 14.97 14.32 -2.22
C LYS A 186 14.61 14.48 -0.75
N GLN A 187 14.92 13.45 0.04
CA GLN A 187 14.84 13.47 1.51
C GLN A 187 16.16 13.03 2.14
N VAL A 188 16.39 13.46 3.39
CA VAL A 188 17.47 12.91 4.21
C VAL A 188 16.89 11.88 5.17
N VAL A 189 17.15 10.60 4.93
CA VAL A 189 16.65 9.49 5.76
C VAL A 189 17.82 8.88 6.53
N LYS A 190 17.78 8.96 7.86
CA LYS A 190 18.87 8.46 8.75
C LYS A 190 20.26 8.97 8.33
N GLY A 191 20.35 10.25 7.97
CA GLY A 191 21.59 10.90 7.55
C GLY A 191 22.09 10.54 6.15
N LYS A 192 21.25 9.90 5.33
CA LYS A 192 21.56 9.58 3.93
C LYS A 192 20.55 10.27 3.01
N ASP A 193 21.07 10.79 1.91
CA ASP A 193 20.22 11.30 0.83
C ASP A 193 19.50 10.14 0.14
N VAL A 194 18.21 10.32 -0.11
CA VAL A 194 17.35 9.40 -0.86
C VAL A 194 16.58 10.20 -1.89
N ASP A 195 16.67 9.81 -3.16
CA ASP A 195 16.06 10.50 -4.29
C ASP A 195 15.13 9.56 -5.06
N TYR A 196 13.94 10.06 -5.43
CA TYR A 196 13.00 9.33 -6.28
C TYR A 196 12.27 10.27 -7.23
N VAL A 197 11.79 9.75 -8.36
CA VAL A 197 10.86 10.46 -9.22
C VAL A 197 9.55 10.68 -8.47
N VAL A 198 9.11 11.92 -8.37
CA VAL A 198 7.89 12.30 -7.64
C VAL A 198 6.79 12.89 -8.52
N ALA A 199 7.11 13.28 -9.76
CA ALA A 199 6.13 13.65 -10.77
C ALA A 199 6.61 13.22 -12.15
N TRP A 200 5.70 12.67 -12.98
CA TRP A 200 6.01 12.16 -14.31
C TRP A 200 4.78 12.13 -15.20
N THR A 201 5.02 11.95 -16.51
CA THR A 201 3.99 11.68 -17.51
C THR A 201 4.16 10.29 -18.12
N ASN A 202 3.07 9.72 -18.65
CA ASN A 202 3.14 8.52 -19.49
C ASN A 202 2.26 8.71 -20.74
N GLU A 203 2.85 8.50 -21.91
CA GLU A 203 2.19 8.60 -23.22
C GLU A 203 2.25 7.28 -24.01
N LYS A 204 2.72 6.20 -23.37
CA LYS A 204 3.01 4.94 -24.08
C LYS A 204 1.88 3.91 -23.93
N VAL A 205 1.04 4.04 -22.91
CA VAL A 205 0.01 3.06 -22.59
C VAL A 205 -1.36 3.74 -22.54
N GLY A 206 -2.11 3.68 -23.64
CA GLY A 206 -3.42 4.32 -23.75
C GLY A 206 -3.39 5.83 -23.97
N ALA A 207 -4.36 6.55 -23.39
CA ALA A 207 -4.37 8.01 -23.37
C ALA A 207 -3.28 8.56 -22.44
N ARG A 208 -2.89 9.82 -22.65
CA ARG A 208 -1.89 10.50 -21.80
C ARG A 208 -2.24 10.44 -20.33
N SER A 209 -1.24 10.31 -19.50
CA SER A 209 -1.42 10.42 -18.04
C SER A 209 -0.37 11.32 -17.40
N PHE A 210 -0.74 11.90 -16.27
CA PHE A 210 0.16 12.61 -15.36
C PHE A 210 0.04 11.98 -13.96
N SER A 211 1.15 11.81 -13.28
CA SER A 211 1.20 11.19 -11.96
C SER A 211 2.11 11.97 -11.01
N THR A 212 1.74 12.02 -9.73
CA THR A 212 2.59 12.56 -8.67
C THR A 212 2.43 11.78 -7.37
N THR A 213 3.54 11.46 -6.72
CA THR A 213 3.56 10.80 -5.40
C THR A 213 3.42 11.78 -4.23
N ILE A 214 3.45 13.09 -4.48
CA ILE A 214 3.26 14.13 -3.47
C ILE A 214 1.78 14.25 -3.15
N GLY A 215 1.41 14.50 -1.88
CA GLY A 215 0.01 14.79 -1.53
C GLY A 215 -0.53 14.06 -0.30
N HIS A 216 0.35 13.67 0.64
CA HIS A 216 -0.09 13.01 1.88
C HIS A 216 -0.86 13.97 2.81
N ASN A 217 -0.31 15.14 3.10
CA ASN A 217 -0.86 16.07 4.07
C ASN A 217 -1.76 17.12 3.42
N ASN A 218 -2.83 17.53 4.13
CA ASN A 218 -3.77 18.56 3.67
C ASN A 218 -3.07 19.88 3.29
N ASP A 219 -2.04 20.28 4.07
CA ASP A 219 -1.32 21.51 3.81
C ASP A 219 -0.49 21.44 2.52
N THR A 220 0.06 20.28 2.19
CA THR A 220 0.72 20.05 0.90
C THR A 220 -0.28 20.03 -0.24
N VAL A 221 -1.42 19.35 -0.07
CA VAL A 221 -2.50 19.31 -1.08
C VAL A 221 -3.08 20.70 -1.33
N ALA A 222 -3.13 21.57 -0.31
CA ALA A 222 -3.58 22.96 -0.42
C ALA A 222 -2.49 23.93 -0.93
N ASP A 223 -1.24 23.49 -1.02
CA ASP A 223 -0.14 24.35 -1.49
C ASP A 223 -0.38 24.77 -2.95
N ALA A 224 -0.26 26.06 -3.22
CA ALA A 224 -0.50 26.62 -4.54
C ALA A 224 0.39 25.96 -5.62
N ARG A 225 1.64 25.62 -5.26
CA ARG A 225 2.62 24.97 -6.17
C ARG A 225 2.20 23.53 -6.53
N TYR A 226 1.67 22.80 -5.56
CA TYR A 226 1.09 21.46 -5.80
C TYR A 226 -0.16 21.56 -6.68
N LEU A 227 -1.08 22.47 -6.35
CA LEU A 227 -2.30 22.66 -7.13
C LEU A 227 -2.00 23.15 -8.56
N ASP A 228 -1.00 23.99 -8.74
CA ASP A 228 -0.54 24.42 -10.08
C ASP A 228 0.04 23.22 -10.87
N LEU A 229 0.85 22.38 -10.22
CA LEU A 229 1.45 21.19 -10.85
C LEU A 229 0.37 20.22 -11.34
N ILE A 230 -0.58 19.82 -10.46
CA ILE A 230 -1.63 18.85 -10.84
C ILE A 230 -2.62 19.43 -11.86
N THR A 231 -2.95 20.73 -11.76
CA THR A 231 -3.82 21.41 -12.74
C THR A 231 -3.19 21.43 -14.12
N ARG A 232 -1.91 21.78 -14.19
CA ARG A 232 -1.16 21.79 -15.47
C ARG A 232 -1.00 20.37 -16.02
N GLY A 233 -0.75 19.38 -15.16
CA GLY A 233 -0.73 17.97 -15.53
C GLY A 233 -2.04 17.51 -16.16
N LEU A 234 -3.18 17.90 -15.55
CA LEU A 234 -4.52 17.61 -16.06
C LEU A 234 -4.74 18.23 -17.44
N LEU A 235 -4.49 19.53 -17.58
CA LEU A 235 -4.70 20.23 -18.84
C LEU A 235 -3.77 19.70 -19.95
N TRP A 236 -2.54 19.33 -19.60
CA TRP A 236 -1.59 18.73 -20.56
C TRP A 236 -2.07 17.35 -21.04
N ALA A 237 -2.55 16.51 -20.11
CA ALA A 237 -3.08 15.19 -20.46
C ALA A 237 -4.26 15.29 -21.42
N CYS A 238 -5.09 16.32 -21.29
CA CYS A 238 -6.22 16.61 -22.18
C CYS A 238 -5.86 17.37 -23.45
N ASP A 239 -4.58 17.70 -23.69
CA ASP A 239 -4.13 18.59 -24.78
C ASP A 239 -4.81 19.98 -24.75
N LYS A 240 -5.04 20.49 -23.54
CA LYS A 240 -5.74 21.77 -23.25
C LYS A 240 -4.92 22.72 -22.37
N LEU A 241 -3.59 22.53 -22.29
CA LEU A 241 -2.73 23.41 -21.51
C LEU A 241 -2.46 24.73 -22.29
N ASN A 242 -3.47 25.58 -22.35
CA ASN A 242 -3.44 26.87 -23.06
C ASN A 242 -4.25 27.92 -22.31
N ALA A 243 -4.25 29.18 -22.80
CA ALA A 243 -4.90 30.30 -22.14
C ALA A 243 -6.44 30.18 -22.03
N ASP A 244 -7.10 29.47 -22.95
CA ASP A 244 -8.55 29.29 -22.94
C ASP A 244 -9.02 28.40 -21.78
N TYR A 245 -8.13 27.55 -21.27
CA TYR A 245 -8.40 26.66 -20.14
C TYR A 245 -7.68 27.04 -18.85
N LEU A 246 -6.61 27.86 -18.90
CA LEU A 246 -5.94 28.38 -17.70
C LEU A 246 -6.72 29.59 -17.13
N MET A 247 -8.00 29.39 -16.85
CA MET A 247 -8.90 30.37 -16.25
C MET A 247 -9.90 29.67 -15.34
N PRO A 248 -10.37 30.31 -14.25
CA PRO A 248 -11.27 29.66 -13.32
C PRO A 248 -12.61 29.23 -13.93
N PHE A 249 -13.04 28.03 -13.62
CA PHE A 249 -14.40 27.56 -13.87
C PHE A 249 -15.37 28.26 -12.91
N LYS A 250 -16.50 28.77 -13.39
CA LYS A 250 -17.48 29.54 -12.60
C LYS A 250 -18.72 28.70 -12.20
N GLY A 251 -18.78 27.45 -12.62
CA GLY A 251 -19.90 26.56 -12.34
C GLY A 251 -19.77 25.84 -10.99
N LYS A 252 -20.61 24.84 -10.79
CA LYS A 252 -20.62 24.01 -9.58
C LYS A 252 -20.18 22.59 -9.91
N ASN A 253 -19.41 22.00 -9.01
CA ASN A 253 -19.05 20.60 -9.04
C ASN A 253 -20.20 19.76 -8.47
N LYS A 254 -20.36 18.53 -8.95
CA LYS A 254 -21.24 17.52 -8.35
C LYS A 254 -20.41 16.69 -7.38
N ILE A 255 -20.84 16.63 -6.12
CA ILE A 255 -20.18 15.79 -5.10
C ILE A 255 -21.12 14.65 -4.75
N THR A 256 -20.63 13.43 -4.92
CA THR A 256 -21.31 12.19 -4.57
C THR A 256 -20.58 11.52 -3.42
N PHE A 257 -21.25 11.40 -2.28
CA PHE A 257 -20.72 10.68 -1.12
C PHE A 257 -21.15 9.20 -1.19
N VAL A 258 -20.20 8.32 -0.98
CA VAL A 258 -20.41 6.88 -0.85
C VAL A 258 -20.08 6.51 0.60
N PRO A 259 -21.07 6.13 1.42
CA PRO A 259 -20.80 5.80 2.81
C PRO A 259 -19.89 4.58 2.92
N ALA A 260 -19.06 4.57 3.96
CA ALA A 260 -18.30 3.39 4.33
C ALA A 260 -19.21 2.17 4.42
N LYS A 261 -18.72 1.02 4.00
CA LYS A 261 -19.46 -0.23 4.25
C LYS A 261 -19.70 -0.33 5.75
N PRO A 262 -20.91 -0.67 6.21
CA PRO A 262 -21.12 -1.00 7.61
C PRO A 262 -20.00 -1.96 8.03
N VAL A 263 -19.28 -1.64 9.07
CA VAL A 263 -18.32 -2.58 9.64
C VAL A 263 -19.15 -3.81 9.99
N GLU A 264 -19.06 -4.86 9.18
CA GLU A 264 -19.63 -6.14 9.59
C GLU A 264 -19.09 -6.38 10.98
N ALA A 265 -19.99 -6.62 11.94
CA ALA A 265 -19.58 -7.04 13.27
C ALA A 265 -18.51 -8.12 13.06
N PRO A 266 -17.34 -8.02 13.71
CA PRO A 266 -16.23 -8.93 13.44
C PRO A 266 -16.80 -10.33 13.37
N LYS A 267 -16.63 -11.01 12.24
CA LYS A 267 -17.10 -12.38 12.08
C LYS A 267 -16.61 -13.10 13.32
N PRO A 268 -17.48 -13.83 14.04
CA PRO A 268 -17.03 -14.60 15.17
C PRO A 268 -15.77 -15.35 14.72
N PRO A 269 -14.73 -15.38 15.55
CA PRO A 269 -13.46 -16.01 15.17
C PRO A 269 -13.78 -17.35 14.53
N PRO A 270 -13.13 -17.73 13.43
CA PRO A 270 -13.36 -19.02 12.78
C PRO A 270 -13.37 -20.07 13.88
N ALA A 271 -14.43 -20.86 13.93
CA ALA A 271 -14.53 -21.91 14.93
C ALA A 271 -13.21 -22.67 14.93
N PRO A 272 -12.61 -22.96 16.09
CA PRO A 272 -11.39 -23.73 16.15
C PRO A 272 -11.57 -24.98 15.29
N PRO A 273 -10.57 -25.37 14.49
CA PRO A 273 -10.71 -26.52 13.62
C PRO A 273 -11.28 -27.67 14.46
N SER A 274 -12.41 -28.21 14.04
CA SER A 274 -13.04 -29.28 14.76
C SER A 274 -12.03 -30.41 14.92
N ASN A 275 -11.42 -30.49 16.08
CA ASN A 275 -10.79 -31.68 16.63
C ASN A 275 -9.60 -32.30 15.93
N ALA A 276 -8.63 -31.50 15.43
CA ALA A 276 -7.34 -32.10 15.09
C ALA A 276 -6.54 -32.53 16.33
N THR A 277 -6.66 -31.79 17.44
CA THR A 277 -5.88 -32.05 18.67
C THR A 277 -6.73 -32.46 19.87
N GLY A 278 -8.06 -32.35 19.83
CA GLY A 278 -8.92 -32.54 21.03
C GLY A 278 -8.66 -31.49 22.13
N ILE A 279 -8.02 -30.36 21.77
CA ILE A 279 -7.66 -29.27 22.69
C ILE A 279 -8.44 -28.03 22.27
N LYS A 280 -9.20 -27.48 23.22
CA LYS A 280 -9.83 -26.17 23.08
C LYS A 280 -8.94 -25.12 23.74
N ALA A 281 -8.54 -24.11 23.01
CA ALA A 281 -7.74 -23.01 23.52
C ALA A 281 -8.58 -21.73 23.67
N THR A 282 -8.37 -21.02 24.77
CA THR A 282 -8.94 -19.70 25.06
C THR A 282 -7.86 -18.78 25.63
N ALA A 283 -8.03 -17.49 25.55
CA ALA A 283 -7.04 -16.54 26.05
C ALA A 283 -7.70 -15.34 26.75
N SER A 284 -6.90 -14.61 27.54
CA SER A 284 -7.34 -13.36 28.19
C SER A 284 -7.74 -12.29 27.18
N SER A 285 -7.05 -12.25 26.05
CA SER A 285 -7.32 -11.36 24.93
C SER A 285 -6.67 -11.91 23.66
N GLU A 286 -7.10 -11.47 22.46
CA GLU A 286 -6.62 -11.94 21.19
C GLU A 286 -6.46 -10.78 20.19
N GLU A 287 -5.40 -10.77 19.39
CA GLU A 287 -5.19 -9.83 18.29
C GLU A 287 -5.98 -10.30 17.06
N THR A 288 -7.31 -10.14 17.14
CA THR A 288 -8.25 -10.66 16.15
C THR A 288 -8.06 -10.07 14.76
N GLY A 289 -7.67 -8.80 14.68
CA GLY A 289 -7.41 -8.10 13.40
C GLY A 289 -6.28 -8.70 12.56
N LYS A 290 -5.41 -9.51 13.19
CA LYS A 290 -4.33 -10.24 12.50
C LYS A 290 -4.51 -11.75 12.57
N ASN A 291 -5.69 -12.23 12.94
CA ASN A 291 -5.99 -13.66 13.08
C ASN A 291 -5.09 -14.42 14.06
N ASN A 292 -4.57 -13.75 15.11
CA ASN A 292 -3.70 -14.33 16.11
C ASN A 292 -4.51 -14.89 17.31
N PHE A 293 -5.34 -15.90 17.02
CA PHE A 293 -6.26 -16.53 17.95
C PHE A 293 -5.59 -17.54 18.89
N ALA A 294 -6.19 -17.79 20.06
CA ALA A 294 -5.68 -18.73 21.06
C ALA A 294 -5.41 -20.13 20.50
N TRP A 295 -6.30 -20.65 19.66
CA TRP A 295 -6.16 -21.99 19.07
C TRP A 295 -4.94 -22.15 18.16
N ARG A 296 -4.39 -21.04 17.63
CA ARG A 296 -3.17 -21.07 16.82
C ARG A 296 -1.91 -21.43 17.59
N ALA A 297 -1.96 -21.36 18.91
CA ALA A 297 -0.85 -21.82 19.75
C ALA A 297 -0.83 -23.36 19.98
N VAL A 298 -1.79 -24.09 19.40
CA VAL A 298 -1.91 -25.56 19.49
C VAL A 298 -2.35 -26.18 18.16
N ASP A 299 -2.10 -25.50 17.04
CA ASP A 299 -2.50 -25.96 15.72
C ASP A 299 -1.41 -26.80 15.01
N GLY A 300 -0.24 -26.94 15.61
CA GLY A 300 0.89 -27.71 15.08
C GLY A 300 1.72 -26.97 14.06
N ASP A 301 1.47 -25.66 13.83
CA ASP A 301 2.21 -24.80 12.90
C ASP A 301 2.92 -23.69 13.67
N ASP A 302 4.22 -23.77 13.83
CA ASP A 302 5.04 -22.75 14.53
C ASP A 302 5.19 -21.43 13.77
N LYS A 303 4.62 -21.32 12.56
CA LYS A 303 4.53 -20.06 11.80
C LYS A 303 3.31 -19.24 12.19
N THR A 304 2.28 -19.87 12.74
CA THR A 304 1.12 -19.19 13.31
C THR A 304 1.35 -18.89 14.79
N ARG A 305 0.42 -18.18 15.45
CA ARG A 305 0.56 -17.84 16.85
C ARG A 305 -0.75 -17.37 17.50
N TRP A 306 -0.84 -17.48 18.79
CA TRP A 306 -1.65 -16.60 19.61
C TRP A 306 -0.87 -15.32 19.93
N CYS A 307 -1.57 -14.18 19.89
CA CYS A 307 -1.05 -12.92 20.39
C CYS A 307 -2.14 -12.18 21.18
N ALA A 308 -1.80 -11.63 22.33
CA ALA A 308 -2.71 -10.78 23.10
C ALA A 308 -3.09 -9.53 22.30
N SER A 309 -4.24 -8.91 22.61
CA SER A 309 -4.72 -7.71 21.90
C SER A 309 -3.91 -6.43 22.17
N ASN A 310 -3.08 -6.44 23.20
CA ASN A 310 -2.25 -5.31 23.61
C ASN A 310 -1.02 -5.76 24.40
N ALA A 311 -0.12 -4.83 24.74
CA ALA A 311 1.12 -5.08 25.47
C ALA A 311 0.98 -5.08 26.99
N SER A 312 -0.24 -5.09 27.54
CA SER A 312 -0.46 -5.15 28.99
C SER A 312 -0.23 -6.55 29.54
N TYR A 313 0.26 -6.64 30.76
CA TYR A 313 0.45 -7.88 31.51
C TYR A 313 -0.29 -7.81 32.85
N PRO A 314 -0.73 -8.94 33.42
CA PRO A 314 -0.58 -10.31 32.92
C PRO A 314 -1.57 -10.64 31.78
N GLN A 315 -1.16 -11.55 30.91
CA GLN A 315 -2.04 -12.20 29.92
C GLN A 315 -2.00 -13.72 30.17
N TRP A 316 -2.98 -14.45 29.63
CA TRP A 316 -2.98 -15.91 29.78
C TRP A 316 -3.52 -16.61 28.52
N LEU A 317 -3.00 -17.81 28.28
CA LEU A 317 -3.52 -18.80 27.34
C LEU A 317 -3.96 -20.02 28.13
N GLN A 318 -5.20 -20.49 27.95
CA GLN A 318 -5.74 -21.67 28.59
C GLN A 318 -6.10 -22.75 27.59
N LEU A 319 -5.65 -23.95 27.86
CA LEU A 319 -5.94 -25.17 27.10
C LEU A 319 -6.91 -26.02 27.87
N GLU A 320 -7.96 -26.52 27.25
CA GLU A 320 -8.94 -27.46 27.80
C GLU A 320 -8.89 -28.75 26.99
N PHE A 321 -8.72 -29.88 27.66
CA PHE A 321 -8.70 -31.20 27.02
C PHE A 321 -10.10 -31.81 27.06
N GLU A 322 -10.47 -32.52 25.97
CA GLU A 322 -11.73 -33.25 25.92
C GLU A 322 -11.82 -34.33 27.00
N LYS A 323 -10.69 -34.98 27.31
CA LYS A 323 -10.55 -36.00 28.37
C LYS A 323 -9.37 -35.64 29.28
N PRO A 324 -9.41 -36.07 30.57
CA PRO A 324 -8.26 -35.88 31.46
C PRO A 324 -6.98 -36.47 30.84
N GLN A 325 -5.88 -35.74 30.93
CA GLN A 325 -4.58 -36.12 30.40
C GLN A 325 -3.58 -36.38 31.53
N ALA A 326 -2.56 -37.18 31.22
CA ALA A 326 -1.36 -37.32 32.04
C ALA A 326 -0.24 -36.52 31.37
N LEU A 327 0.34 -35.54 32.06
CA LEU A 327 1.41 -34.70 31.53
C LEU A 327 2.72 -34.93 32.27
N THR A 328 3.83 -34.87 31.53
CA THR A 328 5.20 -34.95 32.04
C THR A 328 6.04 -33.73 31.68
N GLY A 329 5.50 -32.82 30.87
CA GLY A 329 6.16 -31.57 30.47
C GLY A 329 5.37 -30.79 29.47
N ILE A 330 5.83 -29.55 29.21
CA ILE A 330 5.27 -28.61 28.24
C ILE A 330 6.41 -27.87 27.60
N ASP A 331 6.51 -27.95 26.24
CA ASP A 331 7.41 -27.09 25.49
C ASP A 331 6.61 -25.93 24.93
N SER A 332 7.13 -24.71 25.03
CA SER A 332 6.46 -23.52 24.50
C SER A 332 7.40 -22.69 23.62
N VAL A 333 6.93 -22.38 22.41
CA VAL A 333 7.62 -21.52 21.44
C VAL A 333 6.97 -20.16 21.47
N TRP A 334 7.65 -19.18 22.04
CA TRP A 334 7.17 -17.80 22.11
C TRP A 334 7.72 -16.97 20.93
N GLU A 335 6.98 -15.92 20.58
CA GLU A 335 7.38 -15.08 19.48
C GLU A 335 8.59 -14.23 19.81
N ASN A 336 9.51 -14.13 18.81
CA ASN A 336 10.65 -13.20 18.77
C ASN A 336 11.40 -13.08 20.08
N GLY A 337 12.50 -13.79 20.21
CA GLY A 337 13.55 -13.63 21.21
C GLY A 337 13.23 -12.66 22.35
N GLY A 338 13.73 -12.86 23.43
CA GLY A 338 13.45 -12.09 24.63
C GLY A 338 13.04 -13.02 25.76
N VAL A 339 13.21 -12.50 26.94
CA VAL A 339 12.96 -13.23 28.18
C VAL A 339 11.53 -13.00 28.59
N TYR A 340 10.69 -14.04 28.49
CA TYR A 340 9.33 -13.99 29.06
C TYR A 340 9.36 -14.52 30.49
N ARG A 341 8.68 -13.83 31.37
CA ARG A 341 8.35 -14.28 32.72
C ARG A 341 6.98 -14.91 32.67
N TYR A 342 6.86 -16.14 33.13
CA TYR A 342 5.62 -16.89 33.01
C TYR A 342 5.41 -17.87 34.18
N LYS A 343 4.19 -18.40 34.26
CA LYS A 343 3.78 -19.45 35.20
C LYS A 343 2.87 -20.42 34.47
N ILE A 344 3.00 -21.72 34.73
CA ILE A 344 2.12 -22.74 34.17
C ILE A 344 1.38 -23.40 35.32
N GLU A 345 0.07 -23.43 35.21
CA GLU A 345 -0.81 -24.05 36.16
C GLU A 345 -1.68 -25.11 35.49
N ALA A 346 -2.06 -26.13 36.24
CA ALA A 346 -2.98 -27.17 35.81
C ALA A 346 -4.16 -27.31 36.74
N SER A 347 -5.28 -27.81 36.20
CA SER A 347 -6.51 -28.04 36.94
C SER A 347 -7.25 -29.26 36.39
N ALA A 348 -7.96 -29.98 37.28
CA ALA A 348 -8.88 -31.05 36.91
C ALA A 348 -10.31 -30.54 36.66
N ASP A 349 -10.70 -29.42 37.27
CA ASP A 349 -12.08 -28.89 37.31
C ASP A 349 -12.23 -27.46 36.72
N GLY A 350 -11.11 -26.84 36.36
CA GLY A 350 -11.07 -25.45 35.86
C GLY A 350 -11.25 -24.39 36.98
N LYS A 351 -11.35 -24.80 38.25
CA LYS A 351 -11.58 -23.94 39.40
C LYS A 351 -10.40 -23.96 40.36
N THR A 352 -9.91 -25.16 40.68
CA THR A 352 -8.77 -25.38 41.59
C THR A 352 -7.51 -25.58 40.75
N TRP A 353 -6.53 -24.69 40.95
CA TRP A 353 -5.31 -24.68 40.15
C TRP A 353 -4.08 -25.04 40.96
N SER A 354 -3.21 -25.85 40.41
CA SER A 354 -1.90 -26.19 40.97
C SER A 354 -0.78 -25.75 40.02
N THR A 355 0.27 -25.17 40.56
CA THR A 355 1.43 -24.76 39.81
C THR A 355 2.22 -25.98 39.35
N LEU A 356 2.46 -26.06 38.04
CA LEU A 356 3.38 -27.01 37.41
C LEU A 356 4.77 -26.39 37.24
N VAL A 357 4.83 -25.13 36.80
CA VAL A 357 6.06 -24.37 36.53
C VAL A 357 5.90 -22.98 37.08
N ASP A 358 6.89 -22.49 37.82
CA ASP A 358 7.02 -21.09 38.21
C ASP A 358 8.30 -20.52 37.60
N ALA A 359 8.16 -19.81 36.51
CA ALA A 359 9.22 -19.11 35.78
C ALA A 359 9.05 -17.58 35.89
N SER A 360 8.47 -17.09 37.01
CA SER A 360 8.27 -15.66 37.27
C SER A 360 9.60 -14.86 37.32
N ASN A 361 10.70 -15.54 37.66
CA ASN A 361 12.05 -14.97 37.67
C ASN A 361 12.93 -15.46 36.50
N ASN A 362 12.34 -15.93 35.42
CA ASN A 362 13.09 -16.44 34.26
C ASN A 362 14.01 -15.37 33.66
N THR A 363 15.23 -15.79 33.31
CA THR A 363 16.25 -14.96 32.65
C THR A 363 16.71 -15.52 31.31
N LYS A 364 16.16 -16.66 30.87
CA LYS A 364 16.50 -17.34 29.64
C LYS A 364 15.56 -16.92 28.51
N ASN A 365 16.08 -16.86 27.30
CA ASN A 365 15.27 -16.63 26.10
C ASN A 365 14.41 -17.86 25.75
N ALA A 366 13.25 -17.62 25.13
CA ALA A 366 12.46 -18.67 24.50
C ALA A 366 13.22 -19.33 23.33
N PRO A 367 12.91 -20.58 22.95
CA PRO A 367 11.82 -21.41 23.45
C PRO A 367 12.09 -22.06 24.81
N TYR A 368 11.02 -22.40 25.54
CA TYR A 368 11.10 -23.03 26.84
C TYR A 368 10.73 -24.50 26.76
N LYS A 369 11.43 -25.31 27.56
CA LYS A 369 11.18 -26.75 27.72
C LYS A 369 11.04 -27.03 29.22
N ASP A 370 9.82 -27.22 29.64
CA ASP A 370 9.47 -27.39 31.04
C ASP A 370 9.08 -28.85 31.30
N ASP A 371 10.00 -29.63 31.88
CA ASP A 371 9.76 -30.99 32.31
C ASP A 371 9.41 -31.04 33.82
N PHE A 372 8.43 -31.83 34.18
CA PHE A 372 7.99 -32.01 35.58
C PHE A 372 7.59 -33.45 35.85
N ALA A 373 7.48 -33.81 37.15
CA ALA A 373 6.98 -35.12 37.54
C ALA A 373 5.58 -35.35 36.97
N LYS A 374 5.31 -36.57 36.51
CA LYS A 374 4.02 -36.95 35.93
C LYS A 374 2.86 -36.46 36.78
N LYS A 375 1.92 -35.77 36.19
CA LYS A 375 0.67 -35.32 36.77
C LYS A 375 -0.50 -35.92 36.01
N ASP A 376 -1.33 -36.67 36.68
CA ASP A 376 -2.51 -37.33 36.12
C ASP A 376 -3.79 -36.47 36.33
N GLY A 377 -4.81 -36.72 35.53
CA GLY A 377 -6.14 -36.14 35.71
C GLY A 377 -6.27 -34.66 35.26
N ILE A 378 -5.34 -34.13 34.46
CA ILE A 378 -5.35 -32.75 34.04
C ILE A 378 -6.40 -32.57 32.94
N ARG A 379 -7.37 -31.66 33.18
CA ARG A 379 -8.36 -31.19 32.18
C ARG A 379 -8.02 -29.82 31.62
N PHE A 380 -7.31 -29.02 32.39
CA PHE A 380 -6.97 -27.65 32.00
C PHE A 380 -5.51 -27.36 32.29
N VAL A 381 -4.86 -26.66 31.33
CA VAL A 381 -3.55 -26.04 31.53
C VAL A 381 -3.70 -24.55 31.25
N LYS A 382 -3.11 -23.71 32.09
CA LYS A 382 -3.09 -22.26 31.91
C LYS A 382 -1.66 -21.75 31.96
N ILE A 383 -1.26 -21.09 30.91
CA ILE A 383 0.04 -20.42 30.77
C ILE A 383 -0.18 -18.94 31.01
N HIS A 384 0.33 -18.42 32.10
CA HIS A 384 0.30 -16.99 32.42
C HIS A 384 1.56 -16.31 31.89
N ALA A 385 1.43 -15.37 31.00
CA ALA A 385 2.48 -14.44 30.62
C ALA A 385 2.49 -13.28 31.63
N LEU A 386 3.54 -13.19 32.43
CA LEU A 386 3.67 -12.23 33.53
C LEU A 386 4.45 -10.97 33.12
N GLY A 387 5.21 -11.03 32.03
CA GLY A 387 5.98 -9.92 31.51
C GLY A 387 7.00 -10.37 30.48
N LYS A 388 7.56 -9.39 29.75
CA LYS A 388 8.66 -9.57 28.79
C LYS A 388 9.72 -8.50 29.04
N THR A 389 10.98 -8.89 29.14
CA THR A 389 12.07 -7.97 29.52
C THR A 389 12.26 -6.83 28.52
N SER A 390 12.08 -7.11 27.22
CA SER A 390 12.17 -6.10 26.16
C SER A 390 10.87 -5.32 25.92
N GLY A 391 9.84 -5.54 26.76
CA GLY A 391 8.48 -5.06 26.51
C GLY A 391 7.84 -5.77 25.31
N GLY A 392 6.65 -5.33 24.94
CA GLY A 392 5.87 -5.90 23.83
C GLY A 392 4.78 -6.86 24.31
N TRP A 393 4.19 -7.58 23.39
CA TRP A 393 2.95 -8.34 23.57
C TRP A 393 3.24 -9.76 24.03
N ALA A 394 2.31 -10.35 24.80
CA ALA A 394 2.33 -11.78 25.06
C ALA A 394 1.94 -12.52 23.78
N SER A 395 2.82 -13.40 23.30
CA SER A 395 2.63 -14.11 22.04
C SER A 395 3.30 -15.47 22.07
N ILE A 396 2.51 -16.52 21.81
CA ILE A 396 2.96 -17.92 21.79
C ILE A 396 2.67 -18.50 20.41
N ARG A 397 3.70 -19.05 19.77
CA ARG A 397 3.59 -19.70 18.45
C ARG A 397 3.04 -21.10 18.59
N GLU A 398 3.60 -21.89 19.53
CA GLU A 398 3.21 -23.28 19.67
C GLU A 398 3.41 -23.77 21.10
N VAL A 399 2.48 -24.58 21.58
CA VAL A 399 2.55 -25.29 22.85
C VAL A 399 2.51 -26.77 22.56
N LYS A 400 3.62 -27.49 22.85
CA LYS A 400 3.73 -28.93 22.72
C LYS A 400 3.64 -29.61 24.09
N LEU A 401 2.65 -30.42 24.25
CA LEU A 401 2.40 -31.16 25.48
C LEU A 401 3.17 -32.47 25.47
N LYS A 402 3.76 -32.84 26.60
CA LYS A 402 4.45 -34.12 26.78
C LYS A 402 3.65 -35.01 27.76
N GLY A 403 3.39 -36.24 27.32
CA GLY A 403 2.68 -37.23 28.12
C GLY A 403 2.55 -38.58 27.43
N PRO A 404 2.26 -39.68 28.14
CA PRO A 404 2.27 -41.02 27.57
C PRO A 404 1.18 -41.25 26.52
N ASP A 405 0.08 -40.50 26.56
CA ASP A 405 -1.09 -40.72 25.70
C ASP A 405 -1.29 -39.59 24.67
N ILE A 406 -0.37 -38.60 24.62
CA ILE A 406 -0.49 -37.48 23.73
C ILE A 406 0.17 -37.83 22.37
N LYS A 407 -0.66 -38.03 21.35
CA LYS A 407 -0.21 -38.18 19.98
C LYS A 407 -0.22 -36.80 19.32
N ALA A 408 0.91 -36.39 18.78
CA ALA A 408 0.98 -35.20 17.92
C ALA A 408 0.17 -35.47 16.65
N VAL A 409 -0.98 -34.84 16.49
CA VAL A 409 -1.77 -34.89 15.27
C VAL A 409 -1.61 -33.54 14.57
N ALA A 410 -1.02 -33.56 13.38
CA ALA A 410 -0.96 -32.37 12.53
C ALA A 410 -2.40 -31.99 12.10
N PRO A 411 -2.86 -30.75 12.32
CA PRO A 411 -4.19 -30.33 11.96
C PRO A 411 -4.38 -30.37 10.44
N LYS A 412 -5.51 -30.94 9.97
CA LYS A 412 -5.98 -30.71 8.61
C LYS A 412 -6.67 -29.36 8.55
N LEU A 413 -6.01 -28.37 8.00
CA LEU A 413 -6.62 -27.07 7.74
C LEU A 413 -7.81 -27.24 6.79
N SER A 414 -8.93 -26.58 7.10
CA SER A 414 -10.05 -26.47 6.14
C SER A 414 -9.63 -25.60 4.94
N ASP A 415 -10.31 -25.74 3.81
CA ASP A 415 -9.97 -24.95 2.61
C ASP A 415 -10.13 -23.44 2.85
N ALA A 416 -11.02 -23.02 3.75
CA ALA A 416 -11.16 -21.63 4.20
C ALA A 416 -9.92 -21.17 4.99
N GLN A 417 -9.39 -22.01 5.87
CA GLN A 417 -8.19 -21.72 6.66
C GLN A 417 -6.91 -21.72 5.81
N LYS A 418 -6.83 -22.61 4.80
CA LYS A 418 -5.74 -22.56 3.80
C LYS A 418 -5.78 -21.24 3.00
N LYS A 419 -6.95 -20.83 2.54
CA LYS A 419 -7.14 -19.57 1.84
C LYS A 419 -6.74 -18.34 2.68
N GLU A 420 -6.99 -18.39 3.98
CA GLU A 420 -6.62 -17.32 4.91
C GLU A 420 -5.12 -17.33 5.23
N GLN A 421 -4.51 -18.50 5.30
CA GLN A 421 -3.06 -18.68 5.43
C GLN A 421 -2.32 -18.23 4.16
N ASP A 422 -2.88 -18.51 2.98
CA ASP A 422 -2.35 -18.03 1.70
C ASP A 422 -2.41 -16.51 1.60
N LYS A 423 -3.50 -15.87 2.09
CA LYS A 423 -3.58 -14.42 2.21
C LYS A 423 -2.56 -13.84 3.19
N ALA A 424 -2.34 -14.50 4.34
CA ALA A 424 -1.34 -14.07 5.32
C ALA A 424 0.10 -14.23 4.83
N ASN A 425 0.32 -15.12 3.84
CA ASN A 425 1.60 -15.35 3.18
C ASN A 425 1.75 -14.59 1.87
N ASP A 426 0.73 -13.87 1.42
CA ASP A 426 0.82 -12.99 0.25
C ASP A 426 1.85 -11.89 0.53
N PRO A 427 2.98 -11.85 -0.19
CA PRO A 427 3.99 -10.83 0.00
C PRO A 427 3.46 -9.41 -0.29
N TYR A 428 2.34 -9.30 -1.02
CA TYR A 428 1.68 -8.04 -1.33
C TYR A 428 0.61 -7.64 -0.30
N ALA A 429 0.15 -8.56 0.55
CA ALA A 429 -0.79 -8.26 1.64
C ALA A 429 -0.13 -7.63 2.88
N LYS A 430 1.19 -7.67 2.97
CA LYS A 430 1.94 -7.02 4.06
C LYS A 430 2.26 -5.59 3.65
N GLU A 431 1.56 -4.63 4.25
CA GLU A 431 2.00 -3.24 4.19
C GLU A 431 3.50 -3.14 4.48
N GLY A 432 4.23 -2.61 3.52
CA GLY A 432 5.47 -1.89 3.79
C GLY A 432 6.77 -2.66 3.74
N ASN A 433 6.92 -3.86 3.16
CA ASN A 433 8.26 -4.40 2.96
C ASN A 433 8.37 -5.40 1.81
N ILE A 434 8.36 -4.89 0.58
CA ILE A 434 9.08 -5.57 -0.49
C ILE A 434 10.48 -4.99 -0.47
N THR A 435 11.35 -5.55 0.36
CA THR A 435 12.80 -5.33 0.17
C THR A 435 13.15 -5.97 -1.16
N PRO A 436 13.64 -5.23 -2.16
CA PRO A 436 14.02 -5.80 -3.44
C PRO A 436 15.00 -6.93 -3.19
N LYS A 437 14.72 -8.12 -3.71
CA LYS A 437 15.65 -9.23 -3.61
C LYS A 437 16.79 -8.96 -4.58
N ILE A 438 17.89 -8.43 -4.08
CA ILE A 438 19.10 -8.26 -4.88
C ILE A 438 19.58 -9.66 -5.26
N VAL A 439 19.36 -10.04 -6.50
CA VAL A 439 19.87 -11.28 -7.07
C VAL A 439 21.32 -11.03 -7.47
N LYS A 440 22.25 -11.56 -6.68
CA LYS A 440 23.66 -11.59 -7.10
C LYS A 440 23.79 -12.67 -8.17
N LEU A 441 24.01 -12.25 -9.39
CA LEU A 441 24.30 -13.14 -10.51
C LEU A 441 25.75 -13.64 -10.40
N THR A 442 25.99 -14.89 -10.84
CA THR A 442 27.35 -15.38 -11.03
C THR A 442 27.91 -14.86 -12.35
N PRO A 443 29.25 -14.82 -12.53
CA PRO A 443 29.85 -14.41 -13.80
C PRO A 443 29.33 -15.20 -15.00
N GLU A 444 29.01 -16.48 -14.83
CA GLU A 444 28.44 -17.35 -15.87
C GLU A 444 27.00 -16.94 -16.24
N GLN A 445 26.20 -16.55 -15.25
CA GLN A 445 24.84 -16.04 -15.46
C GLN A 445 24.86 -14.69 -16.15
N GLU A 446 25.77 -13.79 -15.75
CA GLU A 446 25.99 -12.50 -16.40
C GLU A 446 26.41 -12.66 -17.88
N ALA A 447 27.35 -13.57 -18.13
CA ALA A 447 27.78 -13.91 -19.50
C ALA A 447 26.65 -14.52 -20.35
N ALA A 448 25.77 -15.31 -19.75
CA ALA A 448 24.61 -15.88 -20.44
C ALA A 448 23.61 -14.78 -20.84
N ILE A 449 23.33 -13.82 -19.96
CA ILE A 449 22.44 -12.69 -20.24
C ILE A 449 23.02 -11.83 -21.40
N LEU A 450 24.32 -11.56 -21.39
CA LEU A 450 24.97 -10.76 -22.43
C LEU A 450 24.86 -11.38 -23.81
N LYS A 451 24.84 -12.73 -23.93
CA LYS A 451 24.66 -13.45 -25.20
C LYS A 451 23.29 -13.24 -25.83
N ASP A 452 22.27 -12.95 -25.03
CA ASP A 452 20.91 -12.74 -25.50
C ASP A 452 20.64 -11.29 -25.91
N VAL A 453 21.58 -10.37 -25.60
CA VAL A 453 21.44 -8.95 -25.96
C VAL A 453 21.80 -8.76 -27.43
N LYS A 454 20.84 -8.33 -28.23
CA LYS A 454 21.05 -7.98 -29.65
C LYS A 454 21.47 -6.53 -29.77
N VAL A 455 22.62 -6.30 -30.40
CA VAL A 455 23.14 -4.96 -30.75
C VAL A 455 23.23 -4.83 -32.26
N ALA A 456 23.19 -3.60 -32.72
CA ALA A 456 23.37 -3.30 -34.16
C ALA A 456 24.80 -3.63 -34.63
N ASP A 457 24.97 -3.85 -35.95
CA ASP A 457 26.28 -4.12 -36.51
C ASP A 457 27.26 -2.99 -36.23
N GLY A 458 28.46 -3.36 -35.78
CA GLY A 458 29.50 -2.40 -35.40
C GLY A 458 29.50 -1.97 -33.92
N PHE A 459 28.58 -2.51 -33.13
CA PHE A 459 28.55 -2.29 -31.66
C PHE A 459 28.90 -3.55 -30.91
N GLU A 460 29.60 -3.40 -29.80
CA GLU A 460 29.89 -4.47 -28.82
C GLU A 460 29.15 -4.20 -27.52
N VAL A 461 28.58 -5.22 -26.89
CA VAL A 461 27.92 -5.13 -25.60
C VAL A 461 28.83 -5.62 -24.48
N SER A 462 28.95 -4.83 -23.43
CA SER A 462 29.66 -5.24 -22.21
C SER A 462 28.86 -4.85 -20.97
N LEU A 463 29.01 -5.65 -19.88
CA LEU A 463 28.41 -5.34 -18.60
C LEU A 463 29.29 -4.31 -17.88
N PHE A 464 28.79 -3.09 -17.70
CA PHE A 464 29.48 -2.04 -16.96
C PHE A 464 29.33 -2.19 -15.43
N ALA A 465 28.12 -2.46 -14.98
CA ALA A 465 27.80 -2.66 -13.57
C ALA A 465 26.67 -3.68 -13.42
N ASN A 466 26.70 -4.48 -12.37
CA ASN A 466 25.63 -5.42 -12.02
C ASN A 466 24.83 -4.87 -10.82
N SER A 467 23.78 -5.58 -10.41
CA SER A 467 22.90 -5.20 -9.30
C SER A 467 23.59 -5.03 -7.93
N ALA A 468 24.84 -5.48 -7.79
CA ALA A 468 25.64 -5.27 -6.59
C ALA A 468 26.38 -3.93 -6.61
N ALA A 469 26.69 -3.42 -7.79
CA ALA A 469 27.41 -2.15 -7.99
C ALA A 469 26.47 -0.97 -8.27
N ALA A 470 25.36 -1.22 -9.00
CA ALA A 470 24.35 -0.22 -9.31
C ALA A 470 22.95 -0.80 -9.03
N ASN A 471 22.30 -0.31 -7.99
CA ASN A 471 20.99 -0.79 -7.58
C ASN A 471 19.92 0.17 -8.12
N TYR A 472 19.13 -0.30 -9.10
CA TYR A 472 18.09 0.47 -9.77
C TYR A 472 18.58 1.78 -10.40
N PRO A 473 19.42 1.73 -11.45
CA PRO A 473 19.82 2.94 -12.17
C PRO A 473 18.59 3.60 -12.78
N VAL A 474 18.26 4.79 -12.31
CA VAL A 474 17.12 5.59 -12.79
C VAL A 474 17.56 6.46 -13.97
N PHE A 475 18.85 6.72 -14.05
CA PHE A 475 19.45 7.59 -15.05
C PHE A 475 20.91 7.20 -15.27
N VAL A 476 21.37 7.24 -16.53
CA VAL A 476 22.78 7.05 -16.88
C VAL A 476 23.21 8.21 -17.78
N ALA A 477 24.22 8.96 -17.34
CA ALA A 477 24.82 10.03 -18.13
C ALA A 477 26.31 9.77 -18.33
N ALA A 478 26.81 10.01 -19.53
CA ALA A 478 28.23 9.93 -19.86
C ALA A 478 28.84 11.33 -19.91
N ALA A 479 29.93 11.53 -19.18
CA ALA A 479 30.77 12.71 -19.31
C ALA A 479 31.72 12.60 -20.54
N PRO A 480 32.26 13.71 -21.06
CA PRO A 480 33.14 13.68 -22.18
C PRO A 480 34.45 12.89 -22.00
N ASP A 481 34.85 12.66 -20.74
CA ASP A 481 36.03 11.87 -20.36
C ASP A 481 35.75 10.36 -20.25
N GLY A 482 34.53 9.92 -20.55
CA GLY A 482 34.10 8.54 -20.47
C GLY A 482 33.59 8.11 -19.09
N THR A 483 33.51 9.01 -18.10
CA THR A 483 32.89 8.73 -16.80
C THR A 483 31.40 8.53 -16.96
N LEU A 484 30.85 7.44 -16.39
CA LEU A 484 29.42 7.20 -16.32
C LEU A 484 28.88 7.55 -14.93
N TYR A 485 27.85 8.39 -14.91
CA TYR A 485 27.08 8.72 -13.72
C TYR A 485 25.78 7.88 -13.75
N VAL A 486 25.53 7.14 -12.67
CA VAL A 486 24.41 6.19 -12.51
C VAL A 486 23.56 6.56 -11.33
#